data_04c131762f78e994c877cd2aa28b55ad
#
_entry.id   04c131762f78e994c877cd2aa28b55ad
#
_cell.length_a   1.000
_cell.length_b   1.000
_cell.length_c   1.000
_cell.angle_alpha   90.00
_cell.angle_beta   90.00
_cell.angle_gamma   90.00
#
_symmetry.space_group_name_H-M   'P 1'
#
loop_
_entity.id
_entity.type
_entity.pdbx_description
1 polymer ?
#
loop_
_entity_poly.entity_id
_entity_poly.type
_entity_poly.pdbx_seq_one_letter_code
_entity_poly.pdbx_strand_id
1 'polypeptide(L)'
;MPDTAARQLTIDAVVPVYGGWEHVEPCLKALASQTYAVNVIIIDDCGPDDTADRVAAAFPELTLLRNETNRGFAATCNRGIREGSGDVVVLVNSDVIAEPTLMADIAAAFETAPADVASVCPLLMRPDGLIDSQGITADPTCAGFVRFHGAPLARQNPADPLVLGPYGAVAAYRRRALDEVGLLDEGIFMYGEELDLALRLRAGGYDTIALDAPGGMHIGGASAGEGTPRQIRLAGFGRGYLLRAWGVLGTRYGAMALAIETLVVLRRLILKRDASALIGRIQGWRAAKGVARPQIPAEGIDRSIGLGRSIRMRSAGYWAG
;
A
#
# COMPACT_ATOMS: atom_id res chain seq x y z
N MET A 1 32.24 29.76 -8.72
CA MET A 1 31.07 28.89 -8.85
C MET A 1 30.54 28.65 -7.44
N PRO A 2 29.34 29.07 -7.04
CA PRO A 2 28.84 28.68 -5.75
C PRO A 2 28.61 27.18 -5.79
N ASP A 3 29.17 26.51 -4.80
CA ASP A 3 28.98 25.10 -4.48
C ASP A 3 27.48 24.91 -4.16
N THR A 4 26.71 24.46 -5.14
CA THR A 4 25.31 24.03 -4.92
C THR A 4 25.40 22.64 -4.27
N ALA A 5 25.70 22.60 -2.96
CA ALA A 5 25.41 21.42 -2.17
C ALA A 5 23.99 21.01 -2.48
N ALA A 6 23.80 19.83 -3.08
CA ALA A 6 22.47 19.32 -3.41
C ALA A 6 21.63 19.36 -2.12
N ARG A 7 20.49 20.08 -2.16
CA ARG A 7 19.59 20.18 -1.01
C ARG A 7 19.15 18.76 -0.63
N GLN A 8 19.42 18.37 0.59
CA GLN A 8 18.98 17.09 1.16
C GLN A 8 17.44 17.02 1.11
N LEU A 9 16.88 15.90 0.64
CA LEU A 9 15.44 15.67 0.62
C LEU A 9 14.88 15.64 2.05
N THR A 10 13.75 16.27 2.27
CA THR A 10 13.01 16.18 3.54
C THR A 10 11.98 15.06 3.46
N ILE A 11 11.86 14.26 4.53
CA ILE A 11 10.96 13.10 4.58
C ILE A 11 9.93 13.27 5.68
N ASP A 12 8.65 13.10 5.33
CA ASP A 12 7.56 12.92 6.28
C ASP A 12 7.20 11.42 6.34
N ALA A 13 7.32 10.79 7.51
CA ALA A 13 6.79 9.47 7.77
C ALA A 13 5.38 9.59 8.39
N VAL A 14 4.38 9.14 7.67
CA VAL A 14 2.97 9.17 8.08
C VAL A 14 2.58 7.80 8.62
N VAL A 15 2.20 7.75 9.89
CA VAL A 15 1.89 6.51 10.61
C VAL A 15 0.41 6.50 11.01
N PRO A 16 -0.48 5.83 10.26
CA PRO A 16 -1.86 5.64 10.67
C PRO A 16 -1.93 4.61 11.79
N VAL A 17 -2.68 4.91 12.84
CA VAL A 17 -2.81 4.08 14.05
C VAL A 17 -4.28 3.80 14.34
N TYR A 18 -4.63 2.57 14.67
CA TYR A 18 -5.95 2.17 15.15
C TYR A 18 -5.82 1.23 16.36
N GLY A 19 -5.32 1.76 17.49
CA GLY A 19 -5.00 0.98 18.67
C GLY A 19 -3.75 0.11 18.51
N GLY A 20 -3.52 -0.81 19.45
CA GLY A 20 -2.45 -1.81 19.38
C GLY A 20 -1.08 -1.28 19.80
N TRP A 21 -1.00 -0.69 20.99
CA TRP A 21 0.23 -0.12 21.54
C TRP A 21 1.46 -1.03 21.43
N GLU A 22 1.29 -2.34 21.61
CA GLU A 22 2.36 -3.32 21.54
C GLU A 22 3.07 -3.38 20.16
N HIS A 23 2.40 -2.91 19.10
CA HIS A 23 2.96 -2.77 17.76
C HIS A 23 3.43 -1.34 17.49
N VAL A 24 2.66 -0.35 17.96
CA VAL A 24 2.93 1.07 17.74
C VAL A 24 4.24 1.51 18.39
N GLU A 25 4.49 1.13 19.65
CA GLU A 25 5.69 1.53 20.38
C GLU A 25 6.99 1.09 19.68
N PRO A 26 7.17 -0.18 19.28
CA PRO A 26 8.36 -0.61 18.52
C PRO A 26 8.51 0.11 17.16
N CYS A 27 7.40 0.35 16.46
CA CYS A 27 7.40 1.08 15.19
C CYS A 27 7.94 2.51 15.39
N LEU A 28 7.41 3.26 16.36
CA LEU A 28 7.83 4.63 16.62
C LEU A 28 9.28 4.71 17.11
N LYS A 29 9.74 3.78 17.94
CA LYS A 29 11.15 3.67 18.36
C LYS A 29 12.07 3.44 17.15
N ALA A 30 11.67 2.58 16.22
CA ALA A 30 12.43 2.32 15.00
C ALA A 30 12.50 3.55 14.09
N LEU A 31 11.40 4.32 14.00
CA LEU A 31 11.39 5.57 13.23
C LEU A 31 12.20 6.68 13.91
N ALA A 32 12.18 6.78 15.24
CA ALA A 32 13.00 7.73 15.99
C ALA A 32 14.51 7.43 15.92
N SER A 33 14.91 6.19 15.61
CA SER A 33 16.29 5.75 15.51
C SER A 33 16.85 5.74 14.07
N GLN A 34 16.14 6.33 13.11
CA GLN A 34 16.59 6.39 11.73
C GLN A 34 17.89 7.20 11.58
N THR A 35 18.82 6.73 10.73
CA THR A 35 20.09 7.43 10.43
C THR A 35 19.90 8.66 9.54
N TYR A 36 18.75 8.81 8.91
CA TYR A 36 18.33 9.95 8.13
C TYR A 36 17.23 10.70 8.83
N ALA A 37 17.30 12.03 8.87
CA ALA A 37 16.30 12.85 9.56
C ALA A 37 14.92 12.67 8.94
N VAL A 38 13.93 12.35 9.76
CA VAL A 38 12.54 12.11 9.36
C VAL A 38 11.60 12.85 10.30
N ASN A 39 10.60 13.52 9.74
CA ASN A 39 9.49 14.09 10.48
C ASN A 39 8.39 13.02 10.60
N VAL A 40 8.09 12.57 11.82
CA VAL A 40 7.09 11.53 12.07
C VAL A 40 5.76 12.16 12.44
N ILE A 41 4.74 11.85 11.64
CA ILE A 41 3.36 12.33 11.82
C ILE A 41 2.46 11.12 12.06
N ILE A 42 1.90 11.06 13.26
CA ILE A 42 1.06 9.96 13.72
C ILE A 42 -0.40 10.40 13.64
N ILE A 43 -1.26 9.55 13.11
CA ILE A 43 -2.68 9.82 13.04
C ILE A 43 -3.44 8.68 13.71
N ASP A 44 -3.97 8.94 14.90
CA ASP A 44 -4.90 8.04 15.56
C ASP A 44 -6.27 8.11 14.85
N ASP A 45 -6.70 7.00 14.29
CA ASP A 45 -7.98 6.87 13.60
C ASP A 45 -9.13 6.49 14.54
N CYS A 46 -9.19 7.14 15.68
CA CYS A 46 -10.16 6.86 16.75
C CYS A 46 -10.06 5.39 17.23
N GLY A 47 -8.84 5.00 17.62
CA GLY A 47 -8.55 3.65 18.13
C GLY A 47 -9.39 3.30 19.36
N PRO A 48 -9.68 2.00 19.59
CA PRO A 48 -10.60 1.56 20.66
C PRO A 48 -9.95 1.49 22.05
N ASP A 49 -8.64 1.77 22.16
CA ASP A 49 -7.85 1.63 23.37
C ASP A 49 -7.07 2.91 23.73
N ASP A 50 -6.19 2.84 24.73
CA ASP A 50 -5.41 3.97 25.23
C ASP A 50 -4.13 4.27 24.43
N THR A 51 -3.95 3.66 23.26
CA THR A 51 -2.73 3.79 22.44
C THR A 51 -2.39 5.24 22.14
N ALA A 52 -3.36 6.07 21.77
CA ALA A 52 -3.11 7.48 21.44
C ALA A 52 -2.61 8.29 22.65
N ASP A 53 -3.10 7.98 23.85
CA ASP A 53 -2.64 8.62 25.09
C ASP A 53 -1.23 8.18 25.45
N ARG A 54 -0.92 6.90 25.26
CA ARG A 54 0.45 6.37 25.43
C ARG A 54 1.43 6.98 24.44
N VAL A 55 1.04 7.15 23.17
CA VAL A 55 1.86 7.85 22.17
C VAL A 55 2.17 9.27 22.65
N ALA A 56 1.15 10.03 23.07
CA ALA A 56 1.35 11.40 23.57
C ALA A 56 2.27 11.48 24.78
N ALA A 57 2.23 10.47 25.66
CA ALA A 57 3.06 10.43 26.85
C ALA A 57 4.51 9.97 26.57
N ALA A 58 4.70 8.98 25.67
CA ALA A 58 5.99 8.37 25.42
C ALA A 58 6.80 9.12 24.34
N PHE A 59 6.15 9.84 23.43
CA PHE A 59 6.76 10.54 22.29
C PHE A 59 6.20 11.96 22.15
N PRO A 60 6.35 12.82 23.18
CA PRO A 60 5.76 14.17 23.19
C PRO A 60 6.33 15.10 22.11
N GLU A 61 7.48 14.76 21.54
CA GLU A 61 8.12 15.50 20.45
C GLU A 61 7.53 15.18 19.06
N LEU A 62 6.79 14.09 18.91
CA LEU A 62 6.21 13.69 17.63
C LEU A 62 4.84 14.35 17.42
N THR A 63 4.53 14.61 16.16
CA THR A 63 3.21 15.15 15.78
C THR A 63 2.15 14.06 15.88
N LEU A 64 1.19 14.21 16.81
CA LEU A 64 0.04 13.31 16.96
C LEU A 64 -1.26 14.05 16.62
N LEU A 65 -1.96 13.55 15.59
CA LEU A 65 -3.31 13.98 15.23
C LEU A 65 -4.32 12.89 15.62
N ARG A 66 -5.52 13.29 16.05
CA ARG A 66 -6.60 12.35 16.42
C ARG A 66 -7.82 12.60 15.55
N ASN A 67 -8.34 11.55 14.90
CA ASN A 67 -9.63 11.57 14.23
C ASN A 67 -10.76 11.46 15.27
N GLU A 68 -11.87 12.15 15.05
CA GLU A 68 -13.06 12.05 15.89
C GLU A 68 -13.81 10.73 15.69
N THR A 69 -13.65 10.12 14.53
CA THR A 69 -14.25 8.83 14.15
C THR A 69 -13.29 8.03 13.30
N ASN A 70 -13.44 6.71 13.25
CA ASN A 70 -12.66 5.86 12.35
C ASN A 70 -13.01 6.19 10.89
N ARG A 71 -12.06 6.76 10.16
CA ARG A 71 -12.18 7.20 8.77
C ARG A 71 -11.60 6.23 7.75
N GLY A 72 -10.90 5.20 8.23
CA GLY A 72 -10.21 4.21 7.42
C GLY A 72 -8.84 4.67 6.95
N PHE A 73 -8.10 3.72 6.36
CA PHE A 73 -6.68 3.88 6.03
C PHE A 73 -6.41 5.06 5.09
N ALA A 74 -7.14 5.14 3.97
CA ALA A 74 -6.91 6.18 2.96
C ALA A 74 -7.08 7.60 3.53
N ALA A 75 -8.20 7.86 4.23
CA ALA A 75 -8.48 9.19 4.78
C ALA A 75 -7.53 9.56 5.91
N THR A 76 -7.13 8.57 6.72
CA THR A 76 -6.18 8.75 7.83
C THR A 76 -4.79 9.07 7.31
N CYS A 77 -4.28 8.32 6.32
CA CYS A 77 -3.01 8.64 5.65
C CYS A 77 -3.05 10.01 4.99
N ASN A 78 -4.13 10.33 4.27
CA ASN A 78 -4.26 11.62 3.60
C ASN A 78 -4.23 12.81 4.58
N ARG A 79 -4.79 12.64 5.77
CA ARG A 79 -4.69 13.67 6.83
C ARG A 79 -3.24 13.95 7.21
N GLY A 80 -2.44 12.88 7.41
CA GLY A 80 -1.01 13.01 7.72
C GLY A 80 -0.21 13.60 6.56
N ILE A 81 -0.52 13.21 5.31
CA ILE A 81 0.14 13.77 4.13
C ILE A 81 -0.09 15.28 4.03
N ARG A 82 -1.31 15.76 4.33
CA ARG A 82 -1.66 17.18 4.30
C ARG A 82 -1.04 17.99 5.44
N GLU A 83 -0.76 17.35 6.57
CA GLU A 83 -0.08 17.99 7.71
C GLU A 83 1.40 18.22 7.43
N GLY A 84 2.05 17.29 6.74
CA GLY A 84 3.46 17.36 6.41
C GLY A 84 3.75 18.26 5.20
N SER A 85 5.03 18.60 5.04
CA SER A 85 5.55 19.44 3.95
C SER A 85 6.84 18.90 3.32
N GLY A 86 7.27 17.70 3.70
CA GLY A 86 8.49 17.05 3.20
C GLY A 86 8.42 16.78 1.70
N ASP A 87 9.57 16.76 1.05
CA ASP A 87 9.72 16.46 -0.40
C ASP A 87 9.28 15.02 -0.72
N VAL A 88 9.41 14.14 0.25
CA VAL A 88 9.04 12.72 0.20
C VAL A 88 8.07 12.40 1.32
N VAL A 89 7.02 11.66 0.98
CA VAL A 89 6.06 11.09 1.92
C VAL A 89 6.31 9.60 2.01
N VAL A 90 6.47 9.07 3.22
CA VAL A 90 6.58 7.63 3.48
C VAL A 90 5.43 7.22 4.36
N LEU A 91 4.47 6.47 3.81
CA LEU A 91 3.44 5.81 4.62
C LEU A 91 4.10 4.63 5.32
N VAL A 92 3.87 4.48 6.60
CA VAL A 92 4.41 3.37 7.42
C VAL A 92 3.30 2.81 8.30
N ASN A 93 2.96 1.54 8.13
CA ASN A 93 2.03 0.88 9.04
C ASN A 93 2.58 0.82 10.46
N SER A 94 1.70 0.95 11.43
CA SER A 94 2.06 0.98 12.86
C SER A 94 2.60 -0.35 13.42
N ASP A 95 2.63 -1.41 12.61
CA ASP A 95 3.19 -2.74 12.93
C ASP A 95 4.44 -3.08 12.09
N VAL A 96 5.12 -2.04 11.58
CA VAL A 96 6.41 -2.17 10.89
C VAL A 96 7.55 -1.77 11.82
N ILE A 97 8.57 -2.61 11.93
CA ILE A 97 9.85 -2.29 12.58
C ILE A 97 10.85 -1.99 11.47
N ALA A 98 11.09 -0.70 11.23
CA ALA A 98 12.00 -0.22 10.19
C ALA A 98 13.47 -0.50 10.54
N GLU A 99 14.26 -0.91 9.54
CA GLU A 99 15.72 -0.93 9.69
C GLU A 99 16.25 0.51 9.84
N PRO A 100 17.35 0.73 10.60
CA PRO A 100 17.88 2.07 10.86
C PRO A 100 18.22 2.88 9.60
N THR A 101 18.45 2.23 8.47
CA THR A 101 18.83 2.87 7.20
C THR A 101 17.67 3.09 6.25
N LEU A 102 16.46 2.62 6.57
CA LEU A 102 15.32 2.64 5.63
C LEU A 102 15.10 4.03 5.01
N MET A 103 15.09 5.08 5.82
CA MET A 103 14.82 6.43 5.30
C MET A 103 16.00 6.97 4.49
N ALA A 104 17.25 6.60 4.83
CA ALA A 104 18.42 6.91 4.04
C ALA A 104 18.41 6.21 2.68
N ASP A 105 18.01 4.93 2.65
CA ASP A 105 17.93 4.14 1.41
C ASP A 105 16.82 4.69 0.48
N ILE A 106 15.70 5.11 1.03
CA ILE A 106 14.62 5.77 0.27
C ILE A 106 15.09 7.12 -0.29
N ALA A 107 15.76 7.94 0.54
CA ALA A 107 16.30 9.23 0.09
C ALA A 107 17.31 9.05 -1.06
N ALA A 108 18.28 8.17 -0.87
CA ALA A 108 19.32 7.87 -1.89
C ALA A 108 18.68 7.35 -3.19
N ALA A 109 17.67 6.51 -3.09
CA ALA A 109 16.92 6.02 -4.25
C ALA A 109 16.25 7.16 -5.02
N PHE A 110 15.61 8.11 -4.34
CA PHE A 110 15.00 9.27 -5.00
C PHE A 110 16.04 10.27 -5.53
N GLU A 111 17.18 10.46 -4.84
CA GLU A 111 18.23 11.38 -5.27
C GLU A 111 18.91 10.92 -6.57
N THR A 112 19.03 9.60 -6.75
CA THR A 112 19.70 9.00 -7.92
C THR A 112 18.74 8.67 -9.07
N ALA A 113 17.46 8.53 -8.77
CA ALA A 113 16.46 8.15 -9.77
C ALA A 113 16.09 9.32 -10.70
N PRO A 114 15.70 9.03 -11.96
CA PRO A 114 15.08 9.99 -12.84
C PRO A 114 13.88 10.72 -12.20
N ALA A 115 13.58 11.91 -12.72
CA ALA A 115 12.54 12.75 -12.15
C ALA A 115 11.13 12.15 -12.27
N ASP A 116 10.88 11.28 -13.22
CA ASP A 116 9.63 10.57 -13.43
C ASP A 116 9.44 9.37 -12.48
N VAL A 117 10.47 8.95 -11.73
CA VAL A 117 10.29 7.99 -10.63
C VAL A 117 9.58 8.68 -9.47
N ALA A 118 8.32 8.38 -9.28
CA ALA A 118 7.46 8.96 -8.25
C ALA A 118 7.33 8.12 -6.98
N SER A 119 7.66 6.85 -7.02
CA SER A 119 7.51 5.98 -5.85
C SER A 119 8.65 4.98 -5.69
N VAL A 120 8.90 4.59 -4.44
CA VAL A 120 9.90 3.59 -4.04
C VAL A 120 9.20 2.53 -3.20
N CYS A 121 9.46 1.26 -3.56
CA CYS A 121 8.94 0.08 -2.88
C CYS A 121 10.03 -0.54 -2.02
N PRO A 122 10.07 -0.35 -0.70
CA PRO A 122 10.98 -1.07 0.16
C PRO A 122 10.69 -2.58 0.16
N LEU A 123 11.73 -3.37 0.37
CA LEU A 123 11.59 -4.79 0.66
C LEU A 123 11.32 -4.97 2.15
N LEU A 124 10.21 -5.60 2.49
CA LEU A 124 9.86 -5.92 3.85
C LEU A 124 9.92 -7.42 4.09
N MET A 125 10.37 -7.79 5.28
CA MET A 125 10.43 -9.16 5.74
C MET A 125 9.33 -9.46 6.74
N ARG A 126 8.92 -10.71 6.84
CA ARG A 126 8.03 -11.24 7.89
C ARG A 126 8.85 -11.71 9.08
N PRO A 127 8.25 -11.88 10.28
CA PRO A 127 8.94 -12.45 11.45
C PRO A 127 9.51 -13.86 11.22
N ASP A 128 8.95 -14.62 10.29
CA ASP A 128 9.42 -15.97 9.94
C ASP A 128 10.60 -15.98 8.94
N GLY A 129 11.13 -14.80 8.58
CA GLY A 129 12.27 -14.65 7.66
C GLY A 129 11.91 -14.75 6.18
N LEU A 130 10.64 -14.85 5.84
CA LEU A 130 10.17 -14.80 4.46
C LEU A 130 9.90 -13.35 4.05
N ILE A 131 9.81 -13.10 2.75
CA ILE A 131 9.42 -11.79 2.22
C ILE A 131 7.96 -11.51 2.60
N ASP A 132 7.69 -10.34 3.16
CA ASP A 132 6.34 -9.81 3.28
C ASP A 132 5.92 -9.15 1.97
N SER A 133 6.71 -8.21 1.48
CA SER A 133 6.42 -7.50 0.24
C SER A 133 7.67 -6.85 -0.37
N GLN A 134 7.66 -6.71 -1.70
CA GLN A 134 8.52 -5.82 -2.47
C GLN A 134 7.67 -5.04 -3.48
N GLY A 135 6.67 -4.32 -2.96
CA GLY A 135 5.68 -3.64 -3.76
C GLY A 135 4.56 -4.54 -4.28
N ILE A 136 3.74 -3.99 -5.15
CA ILE A 136 2.61 -4.68 -5.78
C ILE A 136 2.80 -4.79 -7.29
N THR A 137 2.20 -5.81 -7.88
CA THR A 137 1.99 -5.97 -9.32
C THR A 137 0.50 -6.03 -9.63
N ALA A 138 0.11 -5.80 -10.88
CA ALA A 138 -1.27 -5.95 -11.31
C ALA A 138 -1.37 -6.72 -12.62
N ASP A 139 -2.38 -7.59 -12.72
CA ASP A 139 -2.75 -8.27 -13.95
C ASP A 139 -3.57 -7.34 -14.90
N PRO A 140 -3.81 -7.73 -16.15
CA PRO A 140 -4.58 -6.92 -17.11
C PRO A 140 -6.03 -6.62 -16.71
N THR A 141 -6.54 -7.26 -15.65
CA THR A 141 -7.86 -6.95 -15.07
C THR A 141 -7.78 -5.92 -13.95
N CYS A 142 -6.62 -5.28 -13.76
CA CYS A 142 -6.33 -4.41 -12.61
C CYS A 142 -6.57 -5.12 -11.26
N ALA A 143 -6.27 -6.40 -11.16
CA ALA A 143 -6.19 -7.08 -9.87
C ALA A 143 -4.76 -7.00 -9.35
N GLY A 144 -4.60 -6.45 -8.15
CA GLY A 144 -3.32 -6.30 -7.47
C GLY A 144 -2.89 -7.56 -6.75
N PHE A 145 -1.58 -7.78 -6.69
CA PHE A 145 -0.94 -8.85 -5.94
C PHE A 145 0.31 -8.32 -5.26
N VAL A 146 0.51 -8.69 -4.01
CA VAL A 146 1.75 -8.38 -3.29
C VAL A 146 2.88 -9.25 -3.88
N ARG A 147 3.96 -8.59 -4.31
CA ARG A 147 5.09 -9.29 -4.92
C ARG A 147 5.86 -10.08 -3.87
N PHE A 148 6.14 -11.33 -4.18
CA PHE A 148 6.94 -12.28 -3.38
C PHE A 148 6.42 -12.60 -1.99
N HIS A 149 5.17 -12.28 -1.66
CA HIS A 149 4.63 -12.56 -0.33
C HIS A 149 4.75 -14.04 0.08
N GLY A 150 5.49 -14.30 1.16
CA GLY A 150 5.79 -15.64 1.64
C GLY A 150 6.91 -16.37 0.89
N ALA A 151 7.64 -15.71 -0.01
CA ALA A 151 8.81 -16.28 -0.67
C ALA A 151 10.08 -16.17 0.20
N PRO A 152 11.03 -17.10 0.08
CA PRO A 152 12.37 -16.87 0.60
C PRO A 152 13.09 -15.78 -0.20
N LEU A 153 13.99 -15.04 0.45
CA LEU A 153 14.72 -13.91 -0.15
C LEU A 153 15.42 -14.28 -1.47
N ALA A 154 15.96 -15.48 -1.57
CA ALA A 154 16.62 -16.00 -2.78
C ALA A 154 15.70 -16.11 -4.01
N ARG A 155 14.36 -15.99 -3.85
CA ARG A 155 13.38 -15.99 -4.93
C ARG A 155 13.10 -14.60 -5.50
N GLN A 156 13.67 -13.58 -4.91
CA GLN A 156 13.52 -12.22 -5.40
C GLN A 156 13.98 -12.09 -6.86
N ASN A 157 13.13 -11.51 -7.68
CA ASN A 157 13.43 -11.24 -9.09
C ASN A 157 12.89 -9.85 -9.45
N PRO A 158 13.76 -8.86 -9.67
CA PRO A 158 13.33 -7.49 -9.98
C PRO A 158 12.46 -7.38 -11.25
N ALA A 159 12.68 -8.29 -12.22
CA ALA A 159 12.06 -8.22 -13.54
C ALA A 159 10.70 -8.94 -13.66
N ASP A 160 10.39 -9.90 -12.77
CA ASP A 160 9.15 -10.70 -12.90
C ASP A 160 8.56 -11.07 -11.52
N PRO A 161 7.33 -10.67 -11.25
CA PRO A 161 6.46 -9.82 -12.07
C PRO A 161 6.84 -8.33 -12.02
N LEU A 162 6.38 -7.56 -13.00
CA LEU A 162 6.60 -6.11 -13.04
C LEU A 162 6.10 -5.45 -11.76
N VAL A 163 6.88 -4.51 -11.21
CA VAL A 163 6.43 -3.68 -10.10
C VAL A 163 5.53 -2.56 -10.62
N LEU A 164 4.36 -2.43 -10.03
CA LEU A 164 3.41 -1.36 -10.36
C LEU A 164 3.57 -0.17 -9.41
N GLY A 165 3.73 -0.44 -8.13
CA GLY A 165 3.84 0.57 -7.07
C GLY A 165 4.14 -0.06 -5.71
N PRO A 166 4.25 0.77 -4.65
CA PRO A 166 4.50 0.30 -3.29
C PRO A 166 3.30 -0.47 -2.71
N TYR A 167 3.59 -1.32 -1.74
CA TYR A 167 2.60 -1.95 -0.87
C TYR A 167 2.35 -1.09 0.37
N GLY A 168 1.12 -1.04 0.84
CA GLY A 168 0.68 -0.14 1.90
C GLY A 168 1.40 -0.26 3.25
N ALA A 169 2.15 -1.35 3.52
CA ALA A 169 2.89 -1.49 4.77
C ALA A 169 4.03 -0.48 4.90
N VAL A 170 4.82 -0.27 3.82
CA VAL A 170 5.72 0.88 3.66
C VAL A 170 5.69 1.34 2.21
N ALA A 171 5.29 2.59 2.00
CA ALA A 171 5.10 3.15 0.67
C ALA A 171 5.69 4.56 0.58
N ALA A 172 6.74 4.75 -0.22
CA ALA A 172 7.38 6.04 -0.36
C ALA A 172 6.99 6.71 -1.68
N TYR A 173 6.68 8.02 -1.61
CA TYR A 173 6.21 8.81 -2.74
C TYR A 173 6.88 10.17 -2.80
N ARG A 174 7.19 10.68 -4.00
CA ARG A 174 7.47 12.11 -4.17
C ARG A 174 6.19 12.92 -3.94
N ARG A 175 6.23 13.89 -3.05
CA ARG A 175 5.08 14.76 -2.74
C ARG A 175 4.51 15.41 -4.00
N ARG A 176 5.34 15.98 -4.87
CA ARG A 176 4.91 16.60 -6.12
C ARG A 176 4.06 15.67 -7.00
N ALA A 177 4.37 14.38 -7.04
CA ALA A 177 3.60 13.43 -7.83
C ALA A 177 2.22 13.16 -7.19
N LEU A 178 2.15 13.12 -5.86
CA LEU A 178 0.86 13.05 -5.14
C LEU A 178 0.02 14.31 -5.36
N ASP A 179 0.65 15.49 -5.40
CA ASP A 179 -0.04 16.76 -5.67
C ASP A 179 -0.64 16.80 -7.08
N GLU A 180 0.03 16.19 -8.06
CA GLU A 180 -0.43 16.15 -9.46
C GLU A 180 -1.51 15.10 -9.70
N VAL A 181 -1.36 13.87 -9.19
CA VAL A 181 -2.31 12.77 -9.46
C VAL A 181 -3.40 12.65 -8.40
N GLY A 182 -3.27 13.37 -7.30
CA GLY A 182 -4.12 13.29 -6.12
C GLY A 182 -3.68 12.22 -5.13
N LEU A 183 -4.11 12.37 -3.89
CA LEU A 183 -3.79 11.48 -2.76
C LEU A 183 -4.51 10.12 -2.87
N LEU A 184 -4.48 9.30 -1.83
CA LEU A 184 -5.28 8.08 -1.75
C LEU A 184 -6.77 8.38 -1.91
N ASP A 185 -7.52 7.50 -2.57
CA ASP A 185 -8.97 7.71 -2.77
C ASP A 185 -9.73 7.37 -1.47
N GLU A 186 -10.23 8.40 -0.79
CA GLU A 186 -11.00 8.27 0.46
C GLU A 186 -12.35 7.56 0.27
N GLY A 187 -12.80 7.34 -0.96
CA GLY A 187 -13.92 6.46 -1.29
C GLY A 187 -13.64 4.98 -1.04
N ILE A 188 -12.37 4.61 -0.86
CA ILE A 188 -11.92 3.28 -0.46
C ILE A 188 -11.47 3.36 1.00
N PHE A 189 -12.26 2.74 1.88
CA PHE A 189 -11.97 2.75 3.31
C PHE A 189 -10.65 2.04 3.65
N MET A 190 -10.40 0.88 3.04
CA MET A 190 -9.21 0.04 3.20
C MET A 190 -9.16 -1.04 2.12
N TYR A 191 -7.97 -1.39 1.64
CA TYR A 191 -7.65 -2.38 0.61
C TYR A 191 -8.02 -1.95 -0.81
N GLY A 192 -7.00 -1.60 -1.57
CA GLY A 192 -7.04 -1.24 -2.99
C GLY A 192 -6.79 0.24 -3.27
N GLU A 193 -6.67 1.08 -2.25
CA GLU A 193 -6.30 2.48 -2.36
C GLU A 193 -4.87 2.67 -2.87
N GLU A 194 -3.93 1.82 -2.43
CA GLU A 194 -2.55 1.79 -2.93
C GLU A 194 -2.48 1.37 -4.40
N LEU A 195 -3.33 0.41 -4.78
CA LEU A 195 -3.43 -0.03 -6.18
C LEU A 195 -4.01 1.07 -7.07
N ASP A 196 -5.06 1.76 -6.60
CA ASP A 196 -5.63 2.91 -7.31
C ASP A 196 -4.60 4.02 -7.52
N LEU A 197 -3.86 4.38 -6.45
CA LEU A 197 -2.81 5.40 -6.51
C LEU A 197 -1.69 4.99 -7.47
N ALA A 198 -1.22 3.74 -7.40
CA ALA A 198 -0.18 3.24 -8.29
C ALA A 198 -0.62 3.27 -9.76
N LEU A 199 -1.87 2.92 -10.07
CA LEU A 199 -2.44 3.03 -11.41
C LEU A 199 -2.54 4.49 -11.87
N ARG A 200 -2.90 5.43 -10.99
CA ARG A 200 -2.97 6.87 -11.33
C ARG A 200 -1.58 7.44 -11.57
N LEU A 201 -0.59 7.07 -10.78
CA LEU A 201 0.81 7.46 -11.00
C LEU A 201 1.31 6.97 -12.36
N ARG A 202 1.08 5.70 -12.70
CA ARG A 202 1.44 5.15 -14.02
C ARG A 202 0.69 5.85 -15.17
N ALA A 203 -0.58 6.15 -15.01
CA ALA A 203 -1.37 6.89 -16.00
C ALA A 203 -0.89 8.34 -16.17
N GLY A 204 -0.30 8.92 -15.13
CA GLY A 204 0.37 10.22 -15.13
C GLY A 204 1.78 10.21 -15.71
N GLY A 205 2.27 9.05 -16.19
CA GLY A 205 3.61 8.91 -16.77
C GLY A 205 4.73 8.72 -15.74
N TYR A 206 4.37 8.45 -14.49
CA TYR A 206 5.33 8.21 -13.42
C TYR A 206 5.77 6.75 -13.36
N ASP A 207 7.02 6.54 -12.94
CA ASP A 207 7.61 5.21 -12.71
C ASP A 207 7.77 4.91 -11.21
N THR A 208 8.14 3.67 -10.91
CA THR A 208 8.42 3.18 -9.57
C THR A 208 9.67 2.31 -9.58
N ILE A 209 10.41 2.32 -8.48
CA ILE A 209 11.55 1.44 -8.26
C ILE A 209 11.35 0.61 -7.00
N ALA A 210 11.91 -0.59 -6.98
CA ALA A 210 11.92 -1.47 -5.82
C ALA A 210 13.33 -1.54 -5.25
N LEU A 211 13.46 -1.50 -3.91
CA LEU A 211 14.71 -1.72 -3.21
C LEU A 211 14.94 -3.22 -3.02
N ASP A 212 16.19 -3.66 -3.15
CA ASP A 212 16.55 -5.08 -3.06
C ASP A 212 17.01 -5.49 -1.66
N ALA A 213 17.48 -4.54 -0.85
CA ALA A 213 17.87 -4.81 0.53
C ALA A 213 16.65 -4.73 1.47
N PRO A 214 16.57 -5.59 2.50
CA PRO A 214 15.52 -5.50 3.52
C PRO A 214 15.54 -4.15 4.23
N GLY A 215 14.40 -3.44 4.20
CA GLY A 215 14.20 -2.15 4.85
C GLY A 215 13.45 -2.22 6.17
N GLY A 216 12.97 -3.40 6.56
CA GLY A 216 12.27 -3.59 7.82
C GLY A 216 11.50 -4.90 7.90
N MET A 217 10.89 -5.11 9.06
CA MET A 217 10.03 -6.25 9.35
C MET A 217 8.59 -5.78 9.54
N HIS A 218 7.65 -6.39 8.83
CA HIS A 218 6.22 -6.18 8.99
C HIS A 218 5.60 -7.35 9.76
N ILE A 219 5.01 -7.06 10.91
CA ILE A 219 4.42 -8.08 11.79
C ILE A 219 3.13 -8.62 11.18
N GLY A 220 2.32 -7.71 10.63
CA GLY A 220 1.08 -8.04 9.92
C GLY A 220 -0.09 -8.39 10.83
N GLY A 221 -1.32 -8.14 10.33
CA GLY A 221 -2.54 -8.61 10.98
C GLY A 221 -3.04 -7.80 12.17
N ALA A 222 -2.33 -6.74 12.57
CA ALA A 222 -2.63 -5.98 13.77
C ALA A 222 -4.03 -5.32 13.78
N SER A 223 -4.51 -4.82 12.63
CA SER A 223 -5.71 -3.98 12.60
C SER A 223 -6.98 -4.63 12.08
N ALA A 224 -6.91 -5.58 11.14
CA ALA A 224 -8.09 -6.06 10.40
C ALA A 224 -8.47 -7.52 10.63
N GLY A 225 -7.59 -8.31 11.25
CA GLY A 225 -7.75 -9.75 11.46
C GLY A 225 -7.77 -10.53 10.13
N GLU A 226 -6.71 -11.29 9.84
CA GLU A 226 -6.57 -12.01 8.58
C GLU A 226 -7.69 -13.04 8.38
N GLY A 227 -8.26 -13.09 7.18
CA GLY A 227 -9.30 -14.05 6.79
C GLY A 227 -10.69 -13.82 7.38
N THR A 228 -10.90 -12.77 8.18
CA THR A 228 -12.21 -12.46 8.76
C THR A 228 -13.23 -12.04 7.69
N PRO A 229 -14.54 -12.25 7.92
CA PRO A 229 -15.59 -11.78 7.01
C PRO A 229 -15.54 -10.27 6.76
N ARG A 230 -15.13 -9.47 7.78
CA ARG A 230 -14.96 -8.02 7.65
C ARG A 230 -13.84 -7.69 6.66
N GLN A 231 -12.64 -8.26 6.84
CA GLN A 231 -11.50 -8.05 5.94
C GLN A 231 -11.85 -8.41 4.49
N ILE A 232 -12.49 -9.56 4.29
CA ILE A 232 -12.89 -10.05 2.98
C ILE A 232 -13.93 -9.15 2.31
N ARG A 233 -14.87 -8.61 3.10
CA ARG A 233 -15.85 -7.66 2.60
C ARG A 233 -15.17 -6.35 2.18
N LEU A 234 -14.21 -5.84 2.96
CA LEU A 234 -13.44 -4.63 2.63
C LEU A 234 -12.58 -4.83 1.38
N ALA A 235 -11.84 -5.94 1.29
CA ALA A 235 -11.08 -6.27 0.09
C ALA A 235 -11.99 -6.47 -1.14
N GLY A 236 -13.17 -7.08 -0.94
CA GLY A 236 -14.20 -7.16 -1.96
C GLY A 236 -14.71 -5.80 -2.40
N PHE A 237 -14.89 -4.86 -1.45
CA PHE A 237 -15.30 -3.49 -1.72
C PHE A 237 -14.27 -2.78 -2.63
N GLY A 238 -12.99 -2.75 -2.23
CA GLY A 238 -11.93 -2.17 -3.04
C GLY A 238 -11.92 -2.77 -4.45
N ARG A 239 -12.04 -4.10 -4.57
CA ARG A 239 -12.07 -4.75 -5.88
C ARG A 239 -13.27 -4.31 -6.74
N GLY A 240 -14.46 -4.26 -6.18
CA GLY A 240 -15.67 -3.82 -6.88
C GLY A 240 -15.59 -2.34 -7.30
N TYR A 241 -15.01 -1.52 -6.43
CA TYR A 241 -14.76 -0.11 -6.68
C TYR A 241 -13.82 0.09 -7.87
N LEU A 242 -12.66 -0.55 -7.86
CA LEU A 242 -11.65 -0.47 -8.92
C LEU A 242 -12.16 -0.98 -10.27
N LEU A 243 -12.89 -2.09 -10.29
CA LEU A 243 -13.49 -2.62 -11.52
C LEU A 243 -14.36 -1.58 -12.23
N ARG A 244 -15.10 -0.77 -11.48
CA ARG A 244 -15.96 0.27 -12.04
C ARG A 244 -15.20 1.56 -12.32
N ALA A 245 -14.45 2.08 -11.36
CA ALA A 245 -13.74 3.33 -11.49
C ALA A 245 -12.79 3.33 -12.70
N TRP A 246 -12.10 2.23 -12.94
CA TRP A 246 -11.19 2.04 -14.06
C TRP A 246 -11.84 1.46 -15.32
N GLY A 247 -13.16 1.24 -15.32
CA GLY A 247 -13.90 0.77 -16.48
C GLY A 247 -13.45 -0.60 -16.99
N VAL A 248 -12.87 -1.46 -16.13
CA VAL A 248 -12.22 -2.73 -16.50
C VAL A 248 -13.12 -3.63 -17.34
N LEU A 249 -14.42 -3.70 -16.99
CA LEU A 249 -15.37 -4.56 -17.70
C LEU A 249 -15.64 -4.12 -19.15
N GLY A 250 -15.36 -2.86 -19.49
CA GLY A 250 -15.45 -2.33 -20.87
C GLY A 250 -14.19 -2.58 -21.71
N THR A 251 -13.14 -3.15 -21.12
CA THR A 251 -11.89 -3.46 -21.84
C THR A 251 -11.93 -4.83 -22.48
N ARG A 252 -10.93 -5.13 -23.36
CA ARG A 252 -10.73 -6.48 -23.91
C ARG A 252 -10.52 -7.56 -22.83
N TYR A 253 -10.18 -7.17 -21.61
CA TYR A 253 -9.98 -8.06 -20.45
C TYR A 253 -11.23 -8.21 -19.57
N GLY A 254 -12.35 -7.58 -19.95
CA GLY A 254 -13.59 -7.62 -19.16
C GLY A 254 -14.13 -9.03 -18.95
N ALA A 255 -14.09 -9.88 -19.98
CA ALA A 255 -14.50 -11.30 -19.86
C ALA A 255 -13.58 -12.07 -18.89
N MET A 256 -12.27 -11.84 -18.95
CA MET A 256 -11.30 -12.44 -18.00
C MET A 256 -11.58 -11.97 -16.57
N ALA A 257 -11.83 -10.67 -16.38
CA ALA A 257 -12.18 -10.12 -15.08
C ALA A 257 -13.44 -10.79 -14.52
N LEU A 258 -14.53 -10.86 -15.28
CA LEU A 258 -15.77 -11.52 -14.87
C LEU A 258 -15.55 -12.99 -14.50
N ALA A 259 -14.80 -13.74 -15.31
CA ALA A 259 -14.52 -15.16 -15.03
C ALA A 259 -13.78 -15.33 -13.70
N ILE A 260 -12.74 -14.52 -13.45
CA ILE A 260 -11.96 -14.57 -12.21
C ILE A 260 -12.82 -14.19 -11.02
N GLU A 261 -13.56 -13.06 -11.09
CA GLU A 261 -14.39 -12.61 -9.97
C GLU A 261 -15.50 -13.60 -9.65
N THR A 262 -16.13 -14.19 -10.67
CA THR A 262 -17.12 -15.24 -10.49
C THR A 262 -16.52 -16.46 -9.77
N LEU A 263 -15.34 -16.93 -10.21
CA LEU A 263 -14.66 -18.06 -9.59
C LEU A 263 -14.31 -17.79 -8.12
N VAL A 264 -13.74 -16.62 -7.83
CA VAL A 264 -13.37 -16.21 -6.45
C VAL A 264 -14.61 -16.17 -5.56
N VAL A 265 -15.70 -15.56 -6.03
CA VAL A 265 -16.95 -15.44 -5.27
C VAL A 265 -17.60 -16.82 -5.07
N LEU A 266 -17.74 -17.63 -6.13
CA LEU A 266 -18.36 -18.95 -6.03
C LEU A 266 -17.57 -19.90 -5.12
N ARG A 267 -16.25 -19.91 -5.24
CA ARG A 267 -15.40 -20.73 -4.35
C ARG A 267 -15.68 -20.40 -2.88
N ARG A 268 -15.81 -19.12 -2.54
CA ARG A 268 -16.06 -18.71 -1.17
C ARG A 268 -17.48 -19.02 -0.70
N LEU A 269 -18.48 -18.73 -1.55
CA LEU A 269 -19.88 -19.09 -1.27
C LEU A 269 -20.07 -20.58 -1.02
N ILE A 270 -19.46 -21.41 -1.87
CA ILE A 270 -19.65 -22.88 -1.81
C ILE A 270 -18.81 -23.48 -0.66
N LEU A 271 -17.50 -23.16 -0.58
CA LEU A 271 -16.60 -23.85 0.35
C LEU A 271 -16.64 -23.26 1.77
N LYS A 272 -16.93 -21.97 1.92
CA LYS A 272 -16.95 -21.27 3.22
C LYS A 272 -18.32 -20.81 3.65
N ARG A 273 -19.35 -20.95 2.80
CA ARG A 273 -20.72 -20.44 3.01
C ARG A 273 -20.72 -18.95 3.39
N ASP A 274 -19.79 -18.18 2.83
CA ASP A 274 -19.54 -16.78 3.16
C ASP A 274 -19.76 -15.89 1.93
N ALA A 275 -20.74 -14.98 2.04
CA ALA A 275 -21.10 -14.03 0.99
C ALA A 275 -20.33 -12.71 1.07
N SER A 276 -19.42 -12.51 2.05
CA SER A 276 -18.73 -11.25 2.30
C SER A 276 -18.03 -10.70 1.07
N ALA A 277 -17.36 -11.56 0.30
CA ALA A 277 -16.67 -11.19 -0.93
C ALA A 277 -17.63 -10.64 -2.00
N LEU A 278 -18.79 -11.23 -2.16
CA LEU A 278 -19.83 -10.77 -3.10
C LEU A 278 -20.44 -9.44 -2.65
N ILE A 279 -20.84 -9.38 -1.38
CA ILE A 279 -21.45 -8.18 -0.78
C ILE A 279 -20.50 -6.99 -0.92
N GLY A 280 -19.22 -7.17 -0.58
CA GLY A 280 -18.19 -6.14 -0.73
C GLY A 280 -18.11 -5.64 -2.17
N ARG A 281 -18.01 -6.54 -3.16
CA ARG A 281 -17.91 -6.16 -4.58
C ARG A 281 -19.11 -5.36 -5.07
N ILE A 282 -20.31 -5.76 -4.68
CA ILE A 282 -21.54 -5.02 -5.04
C ILE A 282 -21.53 -3.63 -4.40
N GLN A 283 -21.12 -3.52 -3.15
CA GLN A 283 -21.05 -2.24 -2.44
C GLN A 283 -20.01 -1.31 -3.06
N GLY A 284 -18.78 -1.81 -3.31
CA GLY A 284 -17.73 -1.04 -3.95
C GLY A 284 -18.11 -0.61 -5.36
N TRP A 285 -18.70 -1.51 -6.16
CA TRP A 285 -19.20 -1.16 -7.48
C TRP A 285 -20.24 -0.02 -7.43
N ARG A 286 -21.14 -0.04 -6.46
CA ARG A 286 -22.14 1.02 -6.29
C ARG A 286 -21.49 2.33 -5.84
N ALA A 287 -20.56 2.27 -4.90
CA ALA A 287 -19.86 3.43 -4.35
C ALA A 287 -19.04 4.17 -5.44
N ALA A 288 -18.45 3.44 -6.39
CA ALA A 288 -17.70 4.03 -7.50
C ALA A 288 -18.61 4.65 -8.60
N LYS A 289 -19.92 4.82 -8.36
CA LYS A 289 -20.80 5.49 -9.33
C LYS A 289 -20.37 6.97 -9.49
N GLY A 290 -20.04 7.35 -10.72
CA GLY A 290 -19.61 8.73 -11.04
C GLY A 290 -18.11 8.98 -10.82
N VAL A 291 -17.37 8.01 -10.28
CA VAL A 291 -15.90 8.08 -10.21
C VAL A 291 -15.35 7.78 -11.59
N ALA A 292 -14.53 8.70 -12.12
CA ALA A 292 -13.82 8.52 -13.38
C ALA A 292 -12.32 8.45 -13.11
N ARG A 293 -11.65 7.54 -13.82
CA ARG A 293 -10.19 7.40 -13.84
C ARG A 293 -9.68 7.60 -15.26
N PRO A 294 -8.38 7.92 -15.42
CA PRO A 294 -7.73 7.87 -16.73
C PRO A 294 -7.88 6.48 -17.38
N GLN A 295 -7.43 6.34 -18.61
CA GLN A 295 -7.31 5.02 -19.21
C GLN A 295 -6.34 4.16 -18.40
N ILE A 296 -6.62 2.86 -18.31
CA ILE A 296 -5.71 1.89 -17.67
C ILE A 296 -4.35 2.01 -18.37
N PRO A 297 -3.27 2.29 -17.61
CA PRO A 297 -1.96 2.49 -18.21
C PRO A 297 -1.48 1.24 -18.94
N ALA A 298 -0.80 1.45 -20.05
CA ALA A 298 -0.20 0.34 -20.81
C ALA A 298 1.03 -0.21 -20.09
N GLU A 299 1.75 0.66 -19.40
CA GLU A 299 2.96 0.39 -18.63
C GLU A 299 2.63 0.10 -17.17
N GLY A 300 3.43 -0.75 -16.54
CA GLY A 300 3.21 -1.16 -15.14
C GLY A 300 2.19 -2.28 -14.94
N ILE A 301 1.30 -2.54 -15.90
CA ILE A 301 0.41 -3.72 -15.91
C ILE A 301 1.16 -4.91 -16.48
N ASP A 302 1.29 -5.96 -15.68
CA ASP A 302 1.97 -7.19 -16.12
C ASP A 302 1.06 -8.05 -16.99
N ARG A 303 1.22 -7.92 -18.31
CA ARG A 303 0.44 -8.66 -19.30
C ARG A 303 0.83 -10.12 -19.38
N SER A 304 1.94 -10.55 -18.79
CA SER A 304 2.32 -11.96 -18.68
C SER A 304 1.44 -12.72 -17.68
N ILE A 305 0.74 -11.98 -16.79
CA ILE A 305 -0.20 -12.56 -15.82
C ILE A 305 -1.54 -12.83 -16.52
N GLY A 306 -1.60 -13.92 -17.30
CA GLY A 306 -2.85 -14.42 -17.89
C GLY A 306 -3.78 -15.06 -16.84
N LEU A 307 -4.96 -15.52 -17.28
CA LEU A 307 -6.02 -16.09 -16.43
C LEU A 307 -5.49 -17.14 -15.43
N GLY A 308 -4.75 -18.13 -15.90
CA GLY A 308 -4.26 -19.21 -15.06
C GLY A 308 -3.24 -18.74 -14.00
N ARG A 309 -2.33 -17.82 -14.38
CA ARG A 309 -1.35 -17.23 -13.43
C ARG A 309 -2.08 -16.37 -12.39
N SER A 310 -3.01 -15.51 -12.83
CA SER A 310 -3.81 -14.66 -11.96
C SER A 310 -4.57 -15.47 -10.89
N ILE A 311 -5.17 -16.60 -11.28
CA ILE A 311 -5.86 -17.49 -10.33
C ILE A 311 -4.88 -18.12 -9.34
N ARG A 312 -3.72 -18.60 -9.80
CA ARG A 312 -2.71 -19.22 -8.93
C ARG A 312 -2.10 -18.22 -7.94
N MET A 313 -1.86 -16.98 -8.36
CA MET A 313 -1.33 -15.92 -7.48
C MET A 313 -2.23 -15.58 -6.30
N ARG A 314 -3.52 -15.96 -6.35
CA ARG A 314 -4.47 -15.83 -5.23
C ARG A 314 -4.38 -16.98 -4.20
N SER A 315 -3.56 -17.96 -4.46
CA SER A 315 -3.37 -19.09 -3.54
C SER A 315 -2.28 -18.75 -2.54
N ALA A 316 -2.52 -19.04 -1.26
CA ALA A 316 -1.47 -18.96 -0.25
C ALA A 316 -0.28 -19.83 -0.68
N GLY A 317 0.93 -19.32 -0.53
CA GLY A 317 2.15 -20.04 -0.91
C GLY A 317 2.49 -20.04 -2.41
N TYR A 318 1.81 -19.27 -3.25
CA TYR A 318 2.20 -19.16 -4.68
C TYR A 318 3.68 -18.83 -4.88
N TRP A 319 4.24 -18.00 -4.03
CA TRP A 319 5.63 -17.58 -4.08
C TRP A 319 6.58 -18.51 -3.31
N ALA A 320 6.06 -19.39 -2.44
CA ALA A 320 6.87 -20.26 -1.60
C ALA A 320 7.35 -21.53 -2.34
N GLY A 321 6.70 -21.87 -3.47
CA GLY A 321 6.96 -23.11 -4.22
C GLY A 321 7.85 -22.94 -5.45
#